data_4a1cc990ec6b88d336ef40fb660761cb
#
_entry.id   4a1cc990ec6b88d336ef40fb660761cb
#
_cell.length_a   1.000
_cell.length_b   1.000
_cell.length_c   1.000
_cell.angle_alpha   90.00
_cell.angle_beta   90.00
_cell.angle_gamma   90.00
#
_symmetry.space_group_name_H-M   'P 1'
#
loop_
_entity.id
_entity.type
_entity.pdbx_description
1 polymer ?
#
loop_
_entity_poly.entity_id
_entity_poly.type
_entity_poly.pdbx_seq_one_letter_code
_entity_poly.pdbx_strand_id
1 'polypeptide(L)' 'DETLLVVCNFYGNTVKMPLTEETEDMELLISNYKETEDSSVLRPYEARMYYKK' A
#
# COMPACT_ATOMS: atom_id res chain seq x y z
N ASP A 1 -20.49 2.61 -3.24
CA ASP A 1 -19.51 3.71 -3.16
C ASP A 1 -18.11 3.22 -3.47
N GLU A 2 -17.33 4.06 -4.11
CA GLU A 2 -15.95 3.76 -4.44
C GLU A 2 -15.01 4.37 -3.43
N THR A 3 -13.96 3.63 -3.06
CA THR A 3 -12.95 4.10 -2.13
C THR A 3 -11.58 3.97 -2.77
N LEU A 4 -10.82 5.06 -2.73
CA LEU A 4 -9.42 5.05 -3.13
C LEU A 4 -8.58 5.38 -1.89
N LEU A 5 -7.54 4.58 -1.67
CA LEU A 5 -6.63 4.80 -0.57
C LEU A 5 -5.21 4.82 -1.09
N VAL A 6 -4.49 5.89 -0.79
CA VAL A 6 -3.09 6.02 -1.17
C VAL A 6 -2.24 5.99 0.09
N VAL A 7 -1.25 5.11 0.12
CA VAL A 7 -0.30 5.04 1.23
C VAL A 7 1.11 5.18 0.69
N CYS A 8 1.93 5.92 1.42
CA CYS A 8 3.31 6.20 1.02
C CYS A 8 4.25 6.10 2.21
N ASN A 9 5.43 5.56 1.96
CA ASN A 9 6.52 5.59 2.92
C ASN A 9 7.56 6.59 2.44
N PHE A 10 7.74 7.69 3.18
CA PHE A 10 8.70 8.72 2.84
C PHE A 10 10.07 8.52 3.46
N TYR A 11 10.27 7.40 4.13
CA TYR A 11 11.52 7.13 4.83
C TYR A 11 12.40 6.17 4.03
N GLY A 12 13.68 6.22 4.29
CA GLY A 12 14.66 5.34 3.64
C GLY A 12 14.79 3.97 4.30
N ASN A 13 13.81 3.56 5.10
CA ASN A 13 13.79 2.25 5.74
C ASN A 13 12.39 1.66 5.64
N THR A 14 12.31 0.35 5.77
CA THR A 14 11.03 -0.36 5.75
C THR A 14 10.23 -0.03 6.99
N VAL A 15 8.94 0.28 6.80
CA VAL A 15 8.03 0.56 7.90
C VAL A 15 6.83 -0.38 7.82
N LYS A 16 6.17 -0.56 8.96
CA LYS A 16 4.97 -1.39 9.01
C LYS A 16 3.84 -0.70 8.24
N MET A 17 3.15 -1.47 7.42
CA MET A 17 2.02 -0.96 6.65
C MET A 17 0.89 -0.54 7.58
N PRO A 18 0.46 0.72 7.56
CA PRO A 18 -0.72 1.14 8.32
C PRO A 18 -1.97 0.66 7.59
N LEU A 19 -3.09 0.59 8.28
CA LEU A 19 -4.39 0.32 7.68
C LEU A 19 -4.46 -1.02 6.95
N THR A 20 -3.74 -2.05 7.45
CA THR A 20 -3.77 -3.37 6.80
C THR A 20 -5.17 -3.98 6.80
N GLU A 21 -5.95 -3.72 7.85
CA GLU A 21 -7.32 -4.22 7.92
C GLU A 21 -8.20 -3.61 6.84
N GLU A 22 -8.02 -2.33 6.57
CA GLU A 22 -8.79 -1.61 5.55
C GLU A 22 -8.41 -2.04 4.15
N THR A 23 -7.12 -2.37 3.94
CA THR A 23 -6.65 -2.69 2.60
C THR A 23 -6.77 -4.16 2.22
N GLU A 24 -7.03 -5.05 3.17
CA GLU A 24 -7.08 -6.48 2.84
C GLU A 24 -8.23 -6.84 1.88
N ASP A 25 -9.31 -6.05 1.87
CA ASP A 25 -10.42 -6.23 0.94
C ASP A 25 -10.29 -5.40 -0.32
N MET A 26 -9.21 -4.64 -0.46
CA MET A 26 -9.04 -3.70 -1.56
C MET A 26 -8.11 -4.26 -2.62
N GLU A 27 -8.30 -3.79 -3.84
CA GLU A 27 -7.44 -4.17 -4.94
C GLU A 27 -6.27 -3.20 -5.04
N LEU A 28 -5.05 -3.73 -5.16
CA LEU A 28 -3.87 -2.90 -5.39
C LEU A 28 -3.83 -2.51 -6.85
N LEU A 29 -4.00 -1.22 -7.14
CA LEU A 29 -4.03 -0.72 -8.51
C LEU A 29 -2.64 -0.33 -9.00
N ILE A 30 -1.91 0.40 -8.18
CA ILE A 30 -0.63 0.97 -8.58
C ILE A 30 0.36 0.84 -7.43
N SER A 31 1.60 0.50 -7.78
CA SER A 31 2.71 0.50 -6.85
C SER A 31 3.96 0.92 -7.61
N ASN A 32 4.84 1.67 -6.96
CA ASN A 32 6.11 2.06 -7.59
C ASN A 32 7.17 0.95 -7.49
N TYR A 33 6.86 -0.15 -6.83
CA TYR A 33 7.68 -1.35 -6.84
C TYR A 33 7.07 -2.36 -7.79
N LYS A 34 7.90 -3.14 -8.46
CA LYS A 34 7.43 -4.12 -9.45
C LYS A 34 6.56 -5.20 -8.82
N GLU A 35 6.93 -5.64 -7.63
CA GLU A 35 6.21 -6.71 -6.95
C GLU A 35 6.00 -6.33 -5.51
N THR A 36 4.84 -6.73 -4.98
CA THR A 36 4.54 -6.57 -3.55
C THR A 36 4.79 -7.92 -2.90
N GLU A 37 5.96 -8.09 -2.30
CA GLU A 37 6.32 -9.34 -1.63
C GLU A 37 5.61 -9.52 -0.31
N ASP A 38 5.43 -8.43 0.42
CA ASP A 38 4.80 -8.48 1.73
C ASP A 38 3.88 -7.26 1.87
N SER A 39 2.58 -7.53 1.90
CA SER A 39 1.59 -6.45 1.99
C SER A 39 1.51 -5.83 3.38
N SER A 40 2.18 -6.41 4.37
CA SER A 40 2.15 -5.91 5.74
C SER A 40 3.19 -4.83 6.02
N VAL A 41 4.10 -4.57 5.08
CA VAL A 41 5.15 -3.57 5.24
C VAL A 41 5.24 -2.70 4.00
N LEU A 42 5.75 -1.48 4.17
CA LEU A 42 6.09 -0.58 3.08
C LEU A 42 7.62 -0.48 3.03
N ARG A 43 8.18 -0.79 1.86
CA ARG A 43 9.61 -0.70 1.64
C ARG A 43 10.03 0.76 1.53
N PRO A 44 11.34 1.07 1.57
CA PRO A 44 11.78 2.48 1.48
C PRO A 44 11.17 3.18 0.27
N TYR A 45 10.57 4.33 0.53
CA TYR A 45 9.94 5.19 -0.49
C TYR A 45 8.88 4.48 -1.33
N GLU A 46 8.25 3.44 -0.78
CA GLU A 46 7.20 2.71 -1.48
C GLU A 46 5.88 3.48 -1.41
N ALA A 47 5.16 3.50 -2.54
CA ALA A 47 3.83 4.09 -2.62
C ALA A 47 2.89 3.07 -3.24
N ARG A 48 1.68 2.98 -2.70
CA ARG A 48 0.64 2.07 -3.18
C ARG A 48 -0.69 2.80 -3.27
N MET A 49 -1.48 2.46 -4.27
CA MET A 49 -2.85 2.93 -4.41
C MET A 49 -3.79 1.73 -4.41
N TYR A 50 -4.73 1.74 -3.49
CA TYR A 50 -5.73 0.68 -3.35
C TYR A 50 -7.11 1.19 -3.75
N TYR A 51 -7.93 0.27 -4.22
CA TYR A 51 -9.28 0.58 -4.68
C TYR A 51 -10.27 -0.44 -4.14
N LYS A 52 -11.43 0.04 -3.75
CA LYS A 52 -12.56 -0.81 -3.35
C LYS A 52 -13.83 -0.21 -3.89
N LYS A 53 -14.61 -1.03 -4.53
CA LYS A 53 -15.90 -0.62 -5.09
C LYS A 53 -17.02 -0.67 -4.05
#